data_9deec3b26c774175466952cefd828725
#
_entry.id   9deec3b26c774175466952cefd828725
#
_cell.length_a   1.000
_cell.length_b   1.000
_cell.length_c   1.000
_cell.angle_alpha   90.00
_cell.angle_beta   90.00
_cell.angle_gamma   90.00
#
_symmetry.space_group_name_H-M   'P 1'
#
loop_
_entity.id
_entity.type
_entity.pdbx_description
1 polymer ?
#
loop_
_entity_poly.entity_id
_entity_poly.type
_entity_poly.pdbx_seq_one_letter_code
_entity_poly.pdbx_strand_id
1 'polypeptide(L)'
;MTDQPAAPDDHAPTEDAAPAAGPAPRRRRSPLIDLAVILFGGYLIVTMFGDVRYFMQGGTPRDLGDAATLTANGLPNDLSEQYVTLRGTPDVQRTARTKTGEKTTRYLRIIEGGGSLFAAIPVASADASNQFEGVFTGRMRRLQNVRMLPWIEDYFNGERIAETRDLTVQQLEAALEKKTLKSGEQVSLSVEQPDVRIQLGRSSFPSRDAAVAAVQALGFPFYAPEDQPSAAFYTLFARVPQDQRSQAQTTLVAAGTPAPGDKPDPRFGALVVPFSTTYLVPAADLERSGGDLSFTYGDNTTSPGFVLEGAALAPRALDNGRLRIALSELRDVGVVRPVRVDPQGYIVLVDEHPYDQWPALTLCLVVLGVIGWNITSLALLWRRRQA
;
A
#
# COMPACT_ATOMS: atom_id res chain seq x y z
N MET A 1 -66.45 -39.56 -41.77
CA MET A 1 -66.86 -38.95 -43.05
C MET A 1 -65.56 -38.51 -43.66
N THR A 2 -64.97 -39.40 -44.43
CA THR A 2 -65.01 -39.43 -45.91
C THR A 2 -64.22 -38.23 -46.45
N ASP A 3 -63.18 -38.31 -47.23
CA ASP A 3 -62.87 -39.21 -48.31
C ASP A 3 -61.37 -39.08 -48.66
N GLN A 4 -60.79 -40.20 -48.96
CA GLN A 4 -59.65 -40.34 -49.85
C GLN A 4 -60.23 -40.42 -51.27
N PRO A 5 -59.55 -39.94 -52.34
CA PRO A 5 -58.83 -40.93 -53.11
C PRO A 5 -57.58 -40.47 -53.90
N ALA A 6 -56.80 -41.46 -54.25
CA ALA A 6 -56.12 -41.79 -55.47
C ALA A 6 -54.76 -41.19 -55.80
N ALA A 7 -53.77 -42.04 -55.79
CA ALA A 7 -52.62 -41.99 -56.69
C ALA A 7 -53.09 -42.24 -58.15
N PRO A 8 -52.32 -41.88 -59.20
CA PRO A 8 -51.15 -42.66 -59.58
C PRO A 8 -50.02 -41.80 -60.25
N ASP A 9 -48.88 -42.22 -60.46
CA ASP A 9 -48.19 -42.78 -61.56
C ASP A 9 -46.66 -42.66 -61.47
N ASP A 10 -46.09 -43.75 -61.55
CA ASP A 10 -44.77 -44.13 -61.94
C ASP A 10 -44.18 -43.28 -63.11
N HIS A 11 -43.09 -42.56 -62.90
CA HIS A 11 -42.04 -42.37 -63.88
C HIS A 11 -40.70 -42.29 -63.19
N ALA A 12 -39.98 -43.40 -63.20
CA ALA A 12 -38.56 -43.45 -62.97
C ALA A 12 -37.80 -42.65 -64.05
N PRO A 13 -36.98 -41.64 -63.66
CA PRO A 13 -35.94 -41.15 -64.56
C PRO A 13 -34.65 -41.92 -64.31
N THR A 14 -34.19 -42.49 -65.36
CA THR A 14 -32.87 -43.05 -65.68
C THR A 14 -31.75 -42.42 -64.86
N GLU A 15 -31.04 -43.26 -64.10
CA GLU A 15 -29.73 -42.99 -63.52
C GLU A 15 -28.74 -42.60 -64.64
N ASP A 16 -28.58 -41.29 -64.83
CA ASP A 16 -27.42 -40.77 -65.51
C ASP A 16 -26.24 -40.91 -64.56
N ALA A 17 -25.36 -41.83 -64.84
CA ALA A 17 -24.08 -42.06 -64.18
C ALA A 17 -23.27 -40.77 -64.20
N ALA A 18 -23.26 -40.05 -63.06
CA ALA A 18 -22.36 -38.92 -62.86
C ALA A 18 -20.90 -39.38 -63.07
N PRO A 19 -20.11 -38.68 -63.86
CA PRO A 19 -18.71 -39.03 -64.07
C PRO A 19 -17.97 -38.97 -62.71
N ALA A 20 -17.25 -40.05 -62.40
CA ALA A 20 -16.44 -40.17 -61.21
C ALA A 20 -15.59 -38.91 -61.00
N ALA A 21 -15.90 -38.13 -59.94
CA ALA A 21 -15.17 -36.96 -59.58
C ALA A 21 -13.71 -37.35 -59.33
N GLY A 22 -12.85 -36.97 -60.26
CA GLY A 22 -11.41 -37.16 -60.11
C GLY A 22 -10.90 -36.56 -58.78
N PRO A 23 -9.85 -37.11 -58.19
CA PRO A 23 -9.35 -36.67 -56.92
C PRO A 23 -9.11 -35.14 -56.96
N ALA A 24 -9.85 -34.39 -56.13
CA ALA A 24 -9.77 -32.95 -56.05
C ALA A 24 -8.30 -32.49 -55.96
N PRO A 25 -7.89 -31.51 -56.76
CA PRO A 25 -6.50 -31.05 -56.76
C PRO A 25 -6.10 -30.63 -55.35
N ARG A 26 -5.14 -31.35 -54.77
CA ARG A 26 -4.58 -31.02 -53.47
C ARG A 26 -4.05 -29.60 -53.56
N ARG A 27 -4.77 -28.60 -52.95
CA ARG A 27 -4.32 -27.22 -52.85
C ARG A 27 -2.93 -27.24 -52.26
N ARG A 28 -1.92 -26.89 -53.03
CA ARG A 28 -0.54 -26.68 -52.54
C ARG A 28 -0.55 -25.52 -51.56
N ARG A 29 -0.30 -25.80 -50.29
CA ARG A 29 -0.14 -24.78 -49.27
C ARG A 29 1.02 -23.86 -49.69
N SER A 30 0.84 -22.56 -49.53
CA SER A 30 1.89 -21.58 -49.80
C SER A 30 2.99 -21.71 -48.75
N PRO A 31 4.28 -21.78 -49.13
CA PRO A 31 5.38 -21.82 -48.17
C PRO A 31 5.42 -20.60 -47.23
N LEU A 32 4.80 -19.47 -47.63
CA LEU A 32 4.65 -18.29 -46.82
C LEU A 32 3.71 -18.53 -45.60
N ILE A 33 2.69 -19.37 -45.78
CA ILE A 33 1.79 -19.75 -44.67
C ILE A 33 2.54 -20.60 -43.63
N ASP A 34 3.32 -21.58 -44.10
CA ASP A 34 4.12 -22.43 -43.23
C ASP A 34 5.14 -21.59 -42.43
N LEU A 35 5.78 -20.63 -43.05
CA LEU A 35 6.71 -19.70 -42.40
C LEU A 35 5.98 -18.81 -41.38
N ALA A 36 4.83 -18.26 -41.73
CA ALA A 36 4.04 -17.43 -40.84
C ALA A 36 3.59 -18.22 -39.57
N VAL A 37 3.20 -19.49 -39.75
CA VAL A 37 2.83 -20.38 -38.64
C VAL A 37 4.03 -20.67 -37.72
N ILE A 38 5.22 -20.88 -38.27
CA ILE A 38 6.44 -21.10 -37.50
C ILE A 38 6.79 -19.86 -36.69
N LEU A 39 6.77 -18.67 -37.28
CA LEU A 39 7.07 -17.42 -36.61
C LEU A 39 6.06 -17.12 -35.52
N PHE A 40 4.77 -17.27 -35.79
CA PHE A 40 3.71 -17.07 -34.81
C PHE A 40 3.79 -18.10 -33.66
N GLY A 41 4.04 -19.37 -33.99
CA GLY A 41 4.23 -20.40 -32.99
C GLY A 41 5.46 -20.14 -32.10
N GLY A 42 6.57 -19.70 -32.71
CA GLY A 42 7.75 -19.27 -31.95
C GLY A 42 7.47 -18.13 -31.00
N TYR A 43 6.72 -17.12 -31.45
CA TYR A 43 6.26 -16.02 -30.60
C TYR A 43 5.42 -16.51 -29.42
N LEU A 44 4.45 -17.43 -29.66
CA LEU A 44 3.63 -18.01 -28.60
C LEU A 44 4.46 -18.78 -27.57
N ILE A 45 5.46 -19.56 -28.01
CA ILE A 45 6.35 -20.29 -27.10
C ILE A 45 7.12 -19.31 -26.20
N VAL A 46 7.66 -18.24 -26.77
CA VAL A 46 8.40 -17.23 -26.00
C VAL A 46 7.50 -16.56 -24.97
N THR A 47 6.26 -16.20 -25.33
CA THR A 47 5.31 -15.57 -24.39
C THR A 47 4.86 -16.50 -23.26
N MET A 48 4.79 -17.81 -23.53
CA MET A 48 4.36 -18.82 -22.54
C MET A 48 5.53 -19.42 -21.75
N PHE A 49 6.76 -19.08 -22.11
CA PHE A 49 7.95 -19.70 -21.50
C PHE A 49 7.99 -19.54 -19.98
N GLY A 50 7.57 -18.37 -19.46
CA GLY A 50 7.46 -18.11 -18.01
C GLY A 50 6.52 -19.10 -17.31
N ASP A 51 5.36 -19.36 -17.91
CA ASP A 51 4.34 -20.26 -17.34
C ASP A 51 4.80 -21.73 -17.39
N VAL A 52 5.45 -22.14 -18.48
CA VAL A 52 6.04 -23.48 -18.59
C VAL A 52 7.18 -23.68 -17.59
N ARG A 53 8.07 -22.68 -17.46
CA ARG A 53 9.14 -22.72 -16.46
C ARG A 53 8.59 -22.82 -15.04
N TYR A 54 7.53 -22.07 -14.75
CA TYR A 54 6.86 -22.11 -13.45
C TYR A 54 6.26 -23.49 -13.18
N PHE A 55 5.56 -24.08 -14.15
CA PHE A 55 5.02 -25.45 -14.05
C PHE A 55 6.10 -26.48 -13.70
N MET A 56 7.29 -26.34 -14.27
CA MET A 56 8.39 -27.29 -14.08
C MET A 56 9.04 -27.25 -12.68
N GLN A 57 8.71 -26.29 -11.83
CA GLN A 57 9.29 -26.17 -10.49
C GLN A 57 8.77 -27.19 -9.48
N GLY A 58 7.62 -27.81 -9.79
CA GLY A 58 6.99 -28.78 -8.88
C GLY A 58 6.16 -28.13 -7.77
N GLY A 59 5.64 -28.96 -6.88
CA GLY A 59 4.63 -28.53 -5.88
C GLY A 59 5.19 -28.01 -4.56
N THR A 60 6.53 -27.96 -4.37
CA THR A 60 7.13 -27.51 -3.11
C THR A 60 7.60 -26.06 -3.23
N PRO A 61 7.06 -25.12 -2.44
CA PRO A 61 7.49 -23.73 -2.48
C PRO A 61 8.90 -23.56 -1.91
N ARG A 62 9.70 -22.69 -2.51
CA ARG A 62 10.98 -22.25 -1.97
C ARG A 62 10.70 -21.29 -0.82
N ASP A 63 11.16 -21.60 0.39
CA ASP A 63 11.06 -20.67 1.53
C ASP A 63 12.09 -19.53 1.35
N LEU A 64 11.60 -18.31 1.25
CA LEU A 64 12.41 -17.09 1.17
C LEU A 64 12.69 -16.48 2.55
N GLY A 65 12.06 -17.02 3.60
CA GLY A 65 12.20 -16.50 4.94
C GLY A 65 11.42 -15.21 5.16
N ASP A 66 12.04 -14.28 5.89
CA ASP A 66 11.42 -13.03 6.30
C ASP A 66 11.70 -11.90 5.28
N ALA A 67 10.65 -11.14 4.95
CA ALA A 67 10.72 -10.01 4.03
C ALA A 67 11.71 -8.93 4.48
N ALA A 68 11.86 -8.71 5.80
CA ALA A 68 12.82 -7.76 6.34
C ALA A 68 14.25 -8.18 6.00
N THR A 69 14.59 -9.46 6.19
CA THR A 69 15.91 -10.00 5.85
C THR A 69 16.18 -9.97 4.35
N LEU A 70 15.14 -10.32 3.56
CA LEU A 70 15.24 -10.34 2.10
C LEU A 70 15.50 -8.95 1.53
N THR A 71 14.81 -7.92 2.05
CA THR A 71 14.96 -6.54 1.59
C THR A 71 16.24 -5.87 2.08
N ALA A 72 16.70 -6.20 3.30
CA ALA A 72 17.95 -5.67 3.84
C ALA A 72 19.18 -6.10 3.01
N ASN A 73 19.15 -7.30 2.44
CA ASN A 73 20.20 -7.83 1.57
C ASN A 73 20.07 -7.42 0.10
N GLY A 74 19.00 -6.67 -0.24
CA GLY A 74 18.61 -6.38 -1.62
C GLY A 74 17.84 -7.54 -2.25
N LEU A 75 16.80 -7.22 -3.02
CA LEU A 75 15.95 -8.24 -3.66
C LEU A 75 16.72 -8.98 -4.77
N PRO A 76 16.87 -10.31 -4.71
CA PRO A 76 17.54 -11.07 -5.76
C PRO A 76 16.83 -10.94 -7.11
N ASN A 77 17.58 -10.87 -8.19
CA ASN A 77 17.04 -10.71 -9.55
C ASN A 77 16.36 -11.96 -10.11
N ASP A 78 16.58 -13.12 -9.51
CA ASP A 78 16.18 -14.44 -10.00
C ASP A 78 14.84 -14.95 -9.41
N LEU A 79 14.17 -14.14 -8.60
CA LEU A 79 12.91 -14.54 -7.93
C LEU A 79 11.69 -14.57 -8.86
N SER A 80 11.79 -13.95 -10.04
CA SER A 80 10.64 -13.93 -10.97
C SER A 80 10.29 -15.31 -11.46
N GLU A 81 8.99 -15.59 -11.51
CA GLU A 81 8.42 -16.87 -11.94
C GLU A 81 8.84 -18.04 -11.05
N GLN A 82 9.00 -17.81 -9.74
CA GLN A 82 9.26 -18.88 -8.76
C GLN A 82 8.05 -19.12 -7.88
N TYR A 83 7.86 -20.39 -7.50
CA TYR A 83 6.90 -20.79 -6.46
C TYR A 83 7.57 -20.62 -5.09
N VAL A 84 7.04 -19.70 -4.28
CA VAL A 84 7.72 -19.28 -3.06
C VAL A 84 6.76 -19.21 -1.87
N THR A 85 7.35 -19.28 -0.67
CA THR A 85 6.72 -18.83 0.58
C THR A 85 7.55 -17.69 1.13
N LEU A 86 6.88 -16.57 1.44
CA LEU A 86 7.46 -15.36 2.01
C LEU A 86 6.69 -14.99 3.28
N ARG A 87 7.40 -14.57 4.32
CA ARG A 87 6.81 -14.03 5.55
C ARG A 87 7.05 -12.53 5.63
N GLY A 88 6.03 -11.78 6.03
CA GLY A 88 6.14 -10.33 6.20
C GLY A 88 4.83 -9.73 6.66
N THR A 89 4.85 -8.49 7.15
CA THR A 89 3.68 -7.82 7.71
C THR A 89 2.79 -7.24 6.61
N PRO A 90 1.54 -7.70 6.46
CA PRO A 90 0.62 -7.13 5.48
C PRO A 90 0.12 -5.74 5.89
N ASP A 91 0.14 -4.77 5.00
CA ASP A 91 -0.49 -3.46 5.20
C ASP A 91 -2.01 -3.58 4.95
N VAL A 92 -2.72 -4.14 5.92
CA VAL A 92 -4.17 -4.39 5.81
C VAL A 92 -5.01 -3.11 5.80
N GLN A 93 -4.47 -2.00 6.32
CA GLN A 93 -5.17 -0.71 6.35
C GLN A 93 -5.26 -0.08 4.96
N ARG A 94 -4.26 -0.32 4.11
CA ARG A 94 -4.17 0.21 2.76
C ARG A 94 -4.23 -0.91 1.74
N THR A 95 -5.43 -1.45 1.57
CA THR A 95 -5.67 -2.59 0.69
C THR A 95 -6.46 -2.15 -0.53
N ALA A 96 -5.88 -2.31 -1.70
CA ALA A 96 -6.56 -2.08 -2.96
C ALA A 96 -7.35 -3.32 -3.40
N ARG A 97 -8.50 -3.14 -4.04
CA ARG A 97 -9.35 -4.24 -4.51
C ARG A 97 -9.71 -4.06 -5.97
N THR A 98 -9.56 -5.12 -6.74
CA THR A 98 -10.05 -5.15 -8.12
C THR A 98 -11.01 -6.30 -8.31
N LYS A 99 -11.98 -6.09 -9.20
CA LYS A 99 -12.92 -7.14 -9.62
C LYS A 99 -12.76 -7.36 -11.12
N THR A 100 -12.42 -8.59 -11.50
CA THR A 100 -12.34 -9.02 -12.90
C THR A 100 -13.29 -10.18 -13.11
N GLY A 101 -14.43 -9.92 -13.76
CA GLY A 101 -15.53 -10.87 -13.84
C GLY A 101 -16.08 -11.17 -12.44
N GLU A 102 -16.10 -12.45 -12.07
CA GLU A 102 -16.55 -12.89 -10.73
C GLU A 102 -15.40 -12.94 -9.70
N LYS A 103 -14.16 -12.82 -10.14
CA LYS A 103 -12.99 -12.92 -9.26
C LYS A 103 -12.65 -11.54 -8.69
N THR A 104 -12.59 -11.46 -7.37
CA THR A 104 -12.09 -10.29 -6.64
C THR A 104 -10.72 -10.60 -6.08
N THR A 105 -9.75 -9.71 -6.34
CA THR A 105 -8.38 -9.82 -5.84
C THR A 105 -8.08 -8.61 -4.97
N ARG A 106 -7.45 -8.84 -3.83
CA ARG A 106 -6.89 -7.82 -2.95
C ARG A 106 -5.41 -7.68 -3.24
N TYR A 107 -4.97 -6.44 -3.38
CA TYR A 107 -3.57 -6.09 -3.49
C TYR A 107 -3.17 -5.37 -2.21
N LEU A 108 -2.14 -5.84 -1.56
CA LEU A 108 -1.61 -5.22 -0.36
C LEU A 108 -0.08 -5.14 -0.44
N ARG A 109 0.45 -4.16 0.25
CA ARG A 109 1.89 -3.97 0.42
C ARG A 109 2.38 -4.85 1.57
N ILE A 110 3.58 -5.41 1.45
CA ILE A 110 4.31 -6.01 2.55
C ILE A 110 5.20 -4.91 3.14
N ILE A 111 4.97 -4.56 4.41
CA ILE A 111 5.53 -3.35 5.02
C ILE A 111 7.05 -3.32 4.94
N GLU A 112 7.73 -4.42 5.27
CA GLU A 112 9.19 -4.52 5.27
C GLU A 112 9.81 -4.30 3.89
N GLY A 113 9.03 -4.56 2.84
CA GLY A 113 9.43 -4.34 1.45
C GLY A 113 9.32 -2.90 0.98
N GLY A 114 8.79 -2.00 1.81
CA GLY A 114 8.53 -0.65 1.37
C GLY A 114 7.60 -0.61 0.16
N GLY A 115 8.09 -0.07 -0.95
CA GLY A 115 7.38 -0.02 -2.23
C GLY A 115 7.76 -1.15 -3.19
N SER A 116 8.59 -2.11 -2.78
CA SER A 116 9.14 -3.14 -3.67
C SER A 116 8.55 -4.55 -3.47
N LEU A 117 7.74 -4.77 -2.43
CA LEU A 117 7.09 -6.05 -2.17
C LEU A 117 5.58 -5.92 -1.95
N PHE A 118 4.85 -6.72 -2.72
CA PHE A 118 3.39 -6.75 -2.69
C PHE A 118 2.87 -8.19 -2.65
N ALA A 119 1.62 -8.36 -2.24
CA ALA A 119 0.88 -9.60 -2.38
C ALA A 119 -0.46 -9.34 -3.07
N ALA A 120 -0.84 -10.22 -3.99
CA ALA A 120 -2.16 -10.25 -4.61
C ALA A 120 -2.89 -11.49 -4.10
N ILE A 121 -3.94 -11.29 -3.31
CA ILE A 121 -4.68 -12.34 -2.62
C ILE A 121 -6.08 -12.43 -3.24
N PRO A 122 -6.42 -13.53 -3.91
CA PRO A 122 -7.81 -13.79 -4.30
C PRO A 122 -8.70 -13.80 -3.05
N VAL A 123 -9.87 -13.16 -3.10
CA VAL A 123 -10.75 -13.09 -1.91
C VAL A 123 -11.20 -14.47 -1.46
N ALA A 124 -11.31 -15.42 -2.38
CA ALA A 124 -11.64 -16.82 -2.06
C ALA A 124 -10.51 -17.53 -1.29
N SER A 125 -9.26 -17.10 -1.45
CA SER A 125 -8.07 -17.68 -0.82
C SER A 125 -7.60 -16.88 0.41
N ALA A 126 -8.36 -15.84 0.79
CA ALA A 126 -8.01 -15.00 1.94
C ALA A 126 -8.30 -15.76 3.25
N ASP A 127 -7.27 -16.08 3.99
CA ASP A 127 -7.32 -16.76 5.28
C ASP A 127 -6.53 -16.00 6.36
N ALA A 128 -6.45 -16.58 7.56
CA ALA A 128 -5.72 -15.96 8.67
C ALA A 128 -4.23 -15.88 8.39
N SER A 129 -3.64 -16.86 7.72
CA SER A 129 -2.19 -16.93 7.48
C SER A 129 -1.70 -15.78 6.60
N ASN A 130 -2.41 -15.48 5.51
CA ASN A 130 -2.03 -14.42 4.58
C ASN A 130 -2.52 -13.02 4.98
N GLN A 131 -3.57 -12.92 5.83
CA GLN A 131 -4.12 -11.63 6.23
C GLN A 131 -3.57 -11.11 7.56
N PHE A 132 -3.23 -12.00 8.50
CA PHE A 132 -2.84 -11.63 9.87
C PHE A 132 -1.46 -12.17 10.25
N GLU A 133 -1.14 -13.41 9.90
CA GLU A 133 0.16 -14.02 10.20
C GLU A 133 1.24 -13.60 9.18
N GLY A 134 0.81 -13.04 8.06
CA GLY A 134 1.71 -12.52 7.04
C GLY A 134 2.51 -13.60 6.30
N VAL A 135 1.94 -14.77 6.10
CA VAL A 135 2.54 -15.85 5.30
C VAL A 135 1.92 -15.85 3.90
N PHE A 136 2.75 -15.66 2.88
CA PHE A 136 2.32 -15.58 1.49
C PHE A 136 2.95 -16.71 0.69
N THR A 137 2.14 -17.63 0.22
CA THR A 137 2.60 -18.73 -0.63
C THR A 137 1.97 -18.61 -2.02
N GLY A 138 2.80 -18.60 -3.06
CA GLY A 138 2.33 -18.43 -4.42
C GLY A 138 3.44 -18.15 -5.42
N ARG A 139 3.04 -17.69 -6.60
CA ARG A 139 3.94 -17.34 -7.69
C ARG A 139 4.50 -15.94 -7.49
N MET A 140 5.82 -15.80 -7.43
CA MET A 140 6.47 -14.49 -7.39
C MET A 140 6.71 -13.96 -8.80
N ARG A 141 6.27 -12.74 -9.06
CA ARG A 141 6.47 -12.05 -10.34
C ARG A 141 7.07 -10.67 -10.14
N ARG A 142 7.85 -10.20 -11.10
CA ARG A 142 8.26 -8.79 -11.12
C ARG A 142 7.06 -7.89 -11.36
N LEU A 143 6.96 -6.80 -10.63
CA LEU A 143 5.85 -5.84 -10.76
C LEU A 143 5.73 -5.31 -12.19
N GLN A 144 6.84 -4.99 -12.85
CA GLN A 144 6.84 -4.53 -14.25
C GLN A 144 6.21 -5.51 -15.26
N ASN A 145 6.16 -6.81 -14.91
CA ASN A 145 5.56 -7.85 -15.76
C ASN A 145 4.07 -8.10 -15.42
N VAL A 146 3.53 -7.35 -14.44
CA VAL A 146 2.13 -7.47 -14.03
C VAL A 146 1.30 -6.43 -14.75
N ARG A 147 0.27 -6.88 -15.48
CA ARG A 147 -0.62 -6.00 -16.25
C ARG A 147 -1.27 -4.88 -15.40
N MET A 148 -1.43 -5.12 -14.11
CA MET A 148 -2.06 -4.19 -13.17
C MET A 148 -1.07 -3.17 -12.58
N LEU A 149 0.21 -3.18 -12.94
CA LEU A 149 1.20 -2.26 -12.38
C LEU A 149 0.78 -0.79 -12.43
N PRO A 150 0.31 -0.22 -13.56
CA PRO A 150 -0.05 1.21 -13.60
C PRO A 150 -1.15 1.56 -12.59
N TRP A 151 -2.09 0.66 -12.38
CA TRP A 151 -3.14 0.84 -11.40
C TRP A 151 -2.64 0.68 -9.95
N ILE A 152 -1.71 -0.26 -9.71
CA ILE A 152 -1.06 -0.44 -8.40
C ILE A 152 -0.26 0.82 -8.04
N GLU A 153 0.50 1.35 -9.00
CA GLU A 153 1.26 2.59 -8.83
C GLU A 153 0.36 3.78 -8.50
N ASP A 154 -0.70 3.98 -9.28
CA ASP A 154 -1.64 5.09 -9.06
C ASP A 154 -2.28 5.00 -7.67
N TYR A 155 -2.78 3.83 -7.28
CA TYR A 155 -3.40 3.63 -5.99
C TYR A 155 -2.43 3.87 -4.83
N PHE A 156 -1.32 3.11 -4.76
CA PHE A 156 -0.43 3.17 -3.60
C PHE A 156 0.38 4.47 -3.51
N ASN A 157 0.74 5.08 -4.64
CA ASN A 157 1.36 6.40 -4.64
C ASN A 157 0.34 7.48 -4.24
N GLY A 158 -0.94 7.32 -4.61
CA GLY A 158 -2.05 8.20 -4.22
C GLY A 158 -2.33 8.17 -2.71
N GLU A 159 -2.14 7.02 -2.05
CA GLU A 159 -2.29 6.85 -0.60
C GLU A 159 -1.24 7.61 0.23
N ARG A 160 -0.21 8.17 -0.40
CA ARG A 160 0.87 8.93 0.25
C ARG A 160 1.46 8.20 1.46
N ILE A 161 1.71 6.92 1.29
CA ILE A 161 2.28 6.08 2.33
C ILE A 161 3.67 6.59 2.70
N ALA A 162 3.95 6.64 3.99
CA ALA A 162 5.27 7.03 4.49
C ALA A 162 5.81 5.96 5.45
N GLU A 163 7.11 5.79 5.43
CA GLU A 163 7.85 4.98 6.41
C GLU A 163 8.59 5.91 7.36
N THR A 164 8.48 5.62 8.64
CA THR A 164 9.24 6.32 9.68
C THR A 164 10.40 5.45 10.13
N ARG A 165 11.59 5.98 10.06
CA ARG A 165 12.78 5.38 10.66
C ARG A 165 13.17 6.21 11.87
N ASP A 166 13.13 5.61 13.04
CA ASP A 166 13.55 6.26 14.26
C ASP A 166 15.07 6.54 14.23
N LEU A 167 15.43 7.71 14.70
CA LEU A 167 16.81 8.16 14.88
C LEU A 167 17.02 8.59 16.31
N THR A 168 18.26 8.44 16.79
CA THR A 168 18.67 9.17 17.99
C THR A 168 18.97 10.63 17.64
N VAL A 169 18.91 11.52 18.63
CA VAL A 169 19.29 12.93 18.44
C VAL A 169 20.70 13.06 17.85
N GLN A 170 21.64 12.24 18.33
CA GLN A 170 23.02 12.20 17.83
C GLN A 170 23.10 11.77 16.35
N GLN A 171 22.28 10.79 15.95
CA GLN A 171 22.20 10.37 14.55
C GLN A 171 21.60 11.47 13.65
N LEU A 172 20.62 12.21 14.15
CA LEU A 172 20.07 13.37 13.44
C LEU A 172 21.17 14.45 13.28
N GLU A 173 21.90 14.77 14.34
CA GLU A 173 22.99 15.75 14.28
C GLU A 173 24.05 15.35 13.25
N ALA A 174 24.49 14.10 13.28
CA ALA A 174 25.46 13.56 12.31
C ALA A 174 24.90 13.59 10.87
N ALA A 175 23.60 13.31 10.70
CA ALA A 175 22.95 13.35 9.39
C ALA A 175 22.85 14.78 8.82
N LEU A 176 22.57 15.76 9.65
CA LEU A 176 22.57 17.19 9.27
C LEU A 176 23.96 17.68 8.91
N GLU A 177 24.96 17.38 9.73
CA GLU A 177 26.36 17.74 9.48
C GLU A 177 26.88 17.17 8.16
N LYS A 178 26.63 15.87 7.92
CA LYS A 178 27.08 15.16 6.72
C LYS A 178 26.16 15.36 5.51
N LYS A 179 25.07 16.10 5.65
CA LYS A 179 24.06 16.31 4.61
C LYS A 179 23.58 15.00 3.98
N THR A 180 23.35 13.97 4.81
CA THR A 180 22.95 12.64 4.34
C THR A 180 21.43 12.46 4.19
N LEU A 181 20.63 13.41 4.69
CA LEU A 181 19.19 13.41 4.48
C LEU A 181 18.89 13.71 3.00
N LYS A 182 18.01 12.92 2.42
CA LYS A 182 17.67 13.02 0.98
C LYS A 182 16.63 14.11 0.74
N SER A 183 16.67 14.69 -0.44
CA SER A 183 15.61 15.58 -0.92
C SER A 183 14.27 14.84 -0.95
N GLY A 184 13.23 15.43 -0.37
CA GLY A 184 11.89 14.84 -0.25
C GLY A 184 11.66 14.03 1.04
N GLU A 185 12.68 13.81 1.87
CA GLU A 185 12.49 13.29 3.23
C GLU A 185 11.96 14.39 4.15
N GLN A 186 11.16 13.97 5.14
CA GLN A 186 10.73 14.81 6.23
C GLN A 186 11.35 14.30 7.52
N VAL A 187 11.63 15.20 8.45
CA VAL A 187 12.08 14.84 9.79
C VAL A 187 10.93 15.05 10.75
N SER A 188 10.58 13.98 11.48
CA SER A 188 9.62 14.02 12.57
C SER A 188 10.37 14.38 13.85
N LEU A 189 10.01 15.48 14.46
CA LEU A 189 10.60 15.97 15.71
C LEU A 189 9.52 15.97 16.78
N SER A 190 9.60 15.06 17.74
CA SER A 190 8.69 15.02 18.88
C SER A 190 9.35 15.72 20.07
N VAL A 191 8.68 16.74 20.58
CA VAL A 191 9.12 17.51 21.73
C VAL A 191 8.28 17.11 22.93
N GLU A 192 8.93 16.74 24.04
CA GLU A 192 8.23 16.55 25.29
C GLU A 192 7.85 17.90 25.88
N GLN A 193 6.57 18.16 25.91
CA GLN A 193 6.06 19.36 26.55
C GLN A 193 5.71 19.01 28.00
N PRO A 194 6.23 19.78 28.99
CA PRO A 194 5.83 19.59 30.38
C PRO A 194 4.38 20.01 30.63
N ASP A 195 3.72 20.51 29.61
CA ASP A 195 2.40 21.10 29.65
C ASP A 195 1.31 20.06 29.41
N VAL A 196 0.10 20.36 29.83
CA VAL A 196 -1.09 19.58 29.57
C VAL A 196 -2.09 20.41 28.77
N ARG A 197 -2.86 19.73 27.93
CA ARG A 197 -4.05 20.29 27.32
C ARG A 197 -5.24 19.98 28.23
N ILE A 198 -5.95 21.04 28.62
CA ILE A 198 -7.15 20.97 29.44
C ILE A 198 -8.34 21.24 28.52
N GLN A 199 -9.27 20.30 28.47
CA GLN A 199 -10.52 20.44 27.73
C GLN A 199 -11.67 20.47 28.73
N LEU A 200 -12.43 21.56 28.73
CA LEU A 200 -13.57 21.77 29.63
C LEU A 200 -14.86 21.81 28.81
N GLY A 201 -15.78 20.91 29.10
CA GLY A 201 -17.06 20.78 28.40
C GLY A 201 -17.91 22.04 28.55
N ARG A 202 -18.45 22.58 27.45
CA ARG A 202 -19.35 23.74 27.47
C ARG A 202 -20.67 23.46 28.21
N SER A 203 -21.07 22.22 28.32
CA SER A 203 -22.21 21.80 29.15
C SER A 203 -21.93 21.90 30.64
N SER A 204 -20.68 21.81 31.08
CA SER A 204 -20.25 21.85 32.48
C SER A 204 -19.75 23.22 32.89
N PHE A 205 -19.32 24.05 31.97
CA PHE A 205 -18.82 25.41 32.17
C PHE A 205 -19.62 26.38 31.32
N PRO A 206 -20.48 27.20 31.94
CA PRO A 206 -21.47 28.03 31.20
C PRO A 206 -20.83 29.16 30.38
N SER A 207 -19.59 29.54 30.68
CA SER A 207 -18.85 30.54 29.94
C SER A 207 -17.35 30.24 29.89
N ARG A 208 -16.68 30.88 28.93
CA ARG A 208 -15.22 30.82 28.84
C ARG A 208 -14.55 31.36 30.12
N ASP A 209 -15.10 32.42 30.68
CA ASP A 209 -14.55 33.03 31.89
C ASP A 209 -14.65 32.09 33.09
N ALA A 210 -15.74 31.35 33.21
CA ALA A 210 -15.87 30.32 34.23
C ALA A 210 -14.84 29.19 34.04
N ALA A 211 -14.61 28.77 32.80
CA ALA A 211 -13.59 27.77 32.46
C ALA A 211 -12.16 28.28 32.78
N VAL A 212 -11.84 29.53 32.42
CA VAL A 212 -10.56 30.16 32.72
C VAL A 212 -10.36 30.31 34.22
N ALA A 213 -11.37 30.76 34.96
CA ALA A 213 -11.31 30.87 36.42
C ALA A 213 -11.07 29.54 37.11
N ALA A 214 -11.68 28.47 36.62
CA ALA A 214 -11.46 27.12 37.18
C ALA A 214 -10.01 26.63 36.96
N VAL A 215 -9.42 26.90 35.80
CA VAL A 215 -8.01 26.54 35.56
C VAL A 215 -7.07 27.45 36.35
N GLN A 216 -7.37 28.73 36.45
CA GLN A 216 -6.61 29.66 37.27
C GLN A 216 -6.58 29.27 38.76
N ALA A 217 -7.69 28.73 39.25
CA ALA A 217 -7.79 28.25 40.64
C ALA A 217 -6.88 27.07 40.95
N LEU A 218 -6.37 26.34 39.95
CA LEU A 218 -5.38 25.29 40.13
C LEU A 218 -4.00 25.83 40.57
N GLY A 219 -3.74 27.12 40.36
CA GLY A 219 -2.48 27.78 40.73
C GLY A 219 -1.27 27.49 39.85
N PHE A 220 -1.48 26.85 38.70
CA PHE A 220 -0.41 26.57 37.72
C PHE A 220 -0.32 27.64 36.64
N PRO A 221 0.86 27.88 36.06
CA PRO A 221 0.99 28.68 34.86
C PRO A 221 0.09 28.09 33.75
N PHE A 222 -0.71 28.92 33.12
CA PHE A 222 -1.62 28.52 32.08
C PHE A 222 -1.69 29.51 30.94
N TYR A 223 -2.18 29.04 29.79
CA TYR A 223 -2.49 29.84 28.61
C TYR A 223 -3.91 29.50 28.12
N ALA A 224 -4.68 30.52 27.85
CA ALA A 224 -6.04 30.44 27.33
C ALA A 224 -6.08 30.99 25.90
N PRO A 225 -6.05 30.18 24.86
CA PRO A 225 -6.18 30.65 23.47
C PRO A 225 -7.53 31.33 23.24
N GLU A 226 -7.67 32.01 22.12
CA GLU A 226 -8.96 32.54 21.70
C GLU A 226 -10.03 31.46 21.62
N ASP A 227 -11.26 31.84 21.98
CA ASP A 227 -12.37 30.89 21.96
C ASP A 227 -12.75 30.50 20.53
N GLN A 228 -13.01 29.24 20.32
CA GLN A 228 -13.57 28.70 19.08
C GLN A 228 -15.06 28.34 19.31
N PRO A 229 -15.99 29.21 18.93
CA PRO A 229 -17.42 29.05 19.28
C PRO A 229 -18.03 27.73 18.79
N SER A 230 -17.50 27.15 17.70
CA SER A 230 -17.94 25.87 17.13
C SER A 230 -17.40 24.63 17.86
N ALA A 231 -16.41 24.80 18.76
CA ALA A 231 -15.83 23.68 19.49
C ALA A 231 -16.75 23.25 20.65
N ALA A 232 -16.84 21.95 20.88
CA ALA A 232 -17.62 21.38 22.00
C ALA A 232 -16.98 21.66 23.38
N PHE A 233 -15.71 22.09 23.41
CA PHE A 233 -14.92 22.29 24.60
C PHE A 233 -14.21 23.64 24.59
N TYR A 234 -14.00 24.22 25.77
CA TYR A 234 -12.99 25.23 26.00
C TYR A 234 -11.64 24.55 26.11
N THR A 235 -10.68 24.93 25.30
CA THR A 235 -9.33 24.35 25.33
C THR A 235 -8.37 25.35 25.97
N LEU A 236 -7.68 24.92 27.02
CA LEU A 236 -6.65 25.67 27.71
C LEU A 236 -5.39 24.80 27.81
N PHE A 237 -4.27 25.44 28.09
CA PHE A 237 -3.01 24.75 28.33
C PHE A 237 -2.46 25.17 29.69
N ALA A 238 -1.89 24.23 30.42
CA ALA A 238 -1.33 24.52 31.73
C ALA A 238 -0.09 23.66 32.00
N ARG A 239 0.85 24.18 32.77
CA ARG A 239 2.04 23.45 33.20
C ARG A 239 1.76 22.74 34.53
N VAL A 240 1.18 21.55 34.43
CA VAL A 240 0.80 20.74 35.59
C VAL A 240 1.82 19.61 35.76
N PRO A 241 2.49 19.53 36.93
CA PRO A 241 3.38 18.40 37.26
C PRO A 241 2.68 17.06 37.08
N GLN A 242 3.43 16.03 36.66
CA GLN A 242 2.86 14.73 36.28
C GLN A 242 2.13 14.08 37.45
N ASP A 243 2.66 14.18 38.68
CA ASP A 243 2.10 13.69 39.90
C ASP A 243 0.81 14.38 40.35
N GLN A 244 0.56 15.61 39.86
CA GLN A 244 -0.60 16.42 40.19
C GLN A 244 -1.70 16.43 39.12
N ARG A 245 -1.47 15.81 37.98
CA ARG A 245 -2.44 15.81 36.87
C ARG A 245 -3.79 15.18 37.23
N SER A 246 -3.76 14.06 37.91
CA SER A 246 -5.00 13.38 38.35
C SER A 246 -5.79 14.23 39.34
N GLN A 247 -5.10 14.91 40.27
CA GLN A 247 -5.73 15.82 41.22
C GLN A 247 -6.31 17.04 40.53
N ALA A 248 -5.58 17.63 39.58
CA ALA A 248 -6.06 18.75 38.78
C ALA A 248 -7.33 18.37 37.99
N GLN A 249 -7.35 17.19 37.36
CA GLN A 249 -8.55 16.72 36.68
C GLN A 249 -9.74 16.55 37.62
N THR A 250 -9.54 15.94 38.80
CA THR A 250 -10.61 15.79 39.81
C THR A 250 -11.14 17.14 40.30
N THR A 251 -10.26 18.10 40.52
CA THR A 251 -10.62 19.46 40.91
C THR A 251 -11.43 20.17 39.84
N LEU A 252 -11.03 20.05 38.56
CA LEU A 252 -11.76 20.65 37.43
C LEU A 252 -13.13 20.01 37.21
N VAL A 253 -13.24 18.69 37.37
CA VAL A 253 -14.54 18.00 37.31
C VAL A 253 -15.47 18.48 38.41
N ALA A 254 -14.96 18.67 39.64
CA ALA A 254 -15.73 19.18 40.76
C ALA A 254 -16.13 20.66 40.60
N ALA A 255 -15.34 21.46 39.89
CA ALA A 255 -15.65 22.86 39.61
C ALA A 255 -16.71 23.04 38.48
N GLY A 256 -16.91 22.02 37.67
CA GLY A 256 -17.95 22.04 36.64
C GLY A 256 -19.36 21.94 37.27
N THR A 257 -20.25 22.84 36.86
CA THR A 257 -21.67 22.79 37.23
C THR A 257 -22.48 22.28 36.05
N PRO A 258 -23.04 21.05 36.10
CA PRO A 258 -23.91 20.58 35.03
C PRO A 258 -25.16 21.47 34.93
N ALA A 259 -25.65 21.68 33.70
CA ALA A 259 -26.89 22.40 33.48
C ALA A 259 -28.04 21.73 34.23
N PRO A 260 -29.02 22.46 34.75
CA PRO A 260 -30.16 21.91 35.49
C PRO A 260 -30.90 20.88 34.60
N GLY A 261 -30.90 19.63 34.99
CA GLY A 261 -31.54 18.51 34.29
C GLY A 261 -30.59 17.56 33.58
N ASP A 262 -29.33 17.92 33.35
CA ASP A 262 -28.35 17.01 32.81
C ASP A 262 -27.67 16.17 33.89
N LYS A 263 -27.60 14.87 33.68
CA LYS A 263 -26.74 14.03 34.51
C LYS A 263 -25.29 14.35 34.15
N PRO A 264 -24.44 14.70 35.13
CA PRO A 264 -23.04 14.95 34.86
C PRO A 264 -22.44 13.65 34.27
N ASP A 265 -22.03 13.70 33.00
CA ASP A 265 -21.18 12.62 32.47
C ASP A 265 -19.72 12.96 32.83
N PRO A 266 -19.15 12.22 33.81
CA PRO A 266 -17.78 12.49 34.27
C PRO A 266 -16.74 12.39 33.19
N ARG A 267 -17.10 11.82 32.03
CA ARG A 267 -16.19 11.71 30.84
C ARG A 267 -16.09 12.99 30.02
N PHE A 268 -17.05 13.91 30.18
CA PHE A 268 -17.12 15.14 29.35
C PHE A 268 -17.01 16.44 30.16
N GLY A 269 -16.91 16.38 31.48
CA GLY A 269 -16.82 17.58 32.34
C GLY A 269 -15.47 18.29 32.20
N ALA A 270 -14.37 17.59 32.44
CA ALA A 270 -13.01 18.09 32.30
C ALA A 270 -12.05 16.95 31.93
N LEU A 271 -11.12 17.22 31.02
CA LEU A 271 -10.09 16.28 30.60
C LEU A 271 -8.73 16.98 30.64
N VAL A 272 -7.77 16.38 31.37
CA VAL A 272 -6.38 16.83 31.45
C VAL A 272 -5.50 15.82 30.73
N VAL A 273 -4.99 16.17 29.57
CA VAL A 273 -4.23 15.28 28.69
C VAL A 273 -2.81 15.80 28.54
N PRO A 274 -1.78 14.96 28.64
CA PRO A 274 -0.42 15.35 28.32
C PRO A 274 -0.38 16.00 26.94
N PHE A 275 0.32 17.11 26.82
CA PHE A 275 0.50 17.80 25.56
C PHE A 275 1.87 17.43 25.00
N SER A 276 1.88 16.82 23.84
CA SER A 276 3.09 16.55 23.06
C SER A 276 2.93 17.16 21.70
N THR A 277 4.01 17.71 21.16
CA THR A 277 4.01 18.29 19.83
C THR A 277 4.98 17.52 18.94
N THR A 278 4.50 17.08 17.80
CA THR A 278 5.32 16.46 16.76
C THR A 278 5.30 17.36 15.53
N TYR A 279 6.48 17.78 15.11
CA TYR A 279 6.67 18.58 13.90
C TYR A 279 7.14 17.69 12.78
N LEU A 280 6.53 17.82 11.60
CA LEU A 280 6.97 17.21 10.36
C LEU A 280 7.64 18.29 9.51
N VAL A 281 8.96 18.25 9.45
CA VAL A 281 9.79 19.28 8.83
C VAL A 281 10.46 18.72 7.58
N PRO A 282 10.35 19.38 6.41
CA PRO A 282 11.15 19.01 5.26
C PRO A 282 12.64 19.01 5.61
N ALA A 283 13.34 17.91 5.29
CA ALA A 283 14.77 17.80 5.63
C ALA A 283 15.62 18.97 5.05
N ALA A 284 15.20 19.51 3.91
CA ALA A 284 15.86 20.65 3.27
C ALA A 284 15.68 21.99 4.01
N ASP A 285 14.66 22.10 4.87
CA ASP A 285 14.36 23.31 5.64
C ASP A 285 14.91 23.26 7.07
N LEU A 286 15.38 22.09 7.50
CA LEU A 286 15.90 21.90 8.84
C LEU A 286 17.34 22.39 8.94
N GLU A 287 17.56 23.41 9.75
CA GLU A 287 18.87 24.01 10.01
C GLU A 287 19.29 23.80 11.46
N ARG A 288 20.58 23.54 11.65
CA ARG A 288 21.19 23.47 12.98
C ARG A 288 22.03 24.71 13.25
N SER A 289 21.82 25.34 14.40
CA SER A 289 22.61 26.43 14.88
C SER A 289 22.98 26.22 16.36
N GLY A 290 24.22 25.83 16.59
CA GLY A 290 24.66 25.46 17.95
C GLY A 290 23.92 24.24 18.50
N GLY A 291 23.26 24.43 19.65
CA GLY A 291 22.42 23.41 20.31
C GLY A 291 20.96 23.40 19.88
N ASP A 292 20.57 24.21 18.88
CA ASP A 292 19.18 24.40 18.46
C ASP A 292 18.97 23.93 17.04
N LEU A 293 17.74 23.44 16.78
CA LEU A 293 17.19 23.25 15.45
C LEU A 293 16.27 24.41 15.08
N SER A 294 16.35 24.87 13.85
CA SER A 294 15.49 25.92 13.30
C SER A 294 14.84 25.46 12.00
N PHE A 295 13.56 25.70 11.84
CA PHE A 295 12.78 25.35 10.65
C PHE A 295 11.58 26.26 10.47
N THR A 296 11.07 26.36 9.25
CA THR A 296 9.87 27.13 8.95
C THR A 296 8.66 26.49 9.62
N TYR A 297 7.97 27.27 10.43
CA TYR A 297 6.72 26.85 11.05
C TYR A 297 5.56 27.15 10.09
N GLY A 298 5.03 26.10 9.47
CA GLY A 298 3.86 26.22 8.58
C GLY A 298 2.56 26.31 9.36
N ASP A 299 1.52 26.92 8.76
CA ASP A 299 0.18 27.14 9.33
C ASP A 299 -0.58 25.85 9.70
N ASN A 300 0.01 24.68 9.54
CA ASN A 300 -0.68 23.43 9.69
C ASN A 300 -0.65 22.89 11.12
N THR A 301 -1.67 23.25 11.88
CA THR A 301 -2.35 22.40 12.87
C THR A 301 -1.67 22.08 14.19
N THR A 302 -0.38 22.28 14.36
CA THR A 302 0.31 22.00 15.62
C THR A 302 0.68 23.32 16.31
N SER A 303 0.32 23.47 17.60
CA SER A 303 0.79 24.61 18.38
C SER A 303 2.33 24.66 18.37
N PRO A 304 2.96 25.83 18.29
CA PRO A 304 4.41 25.95 18.39
C PRO A 304 4.96 25.51 19.76
N GLY A 305 4.08 25.06 20.65
CA GLY A 305 4.42 24.73 22.02
C GLY A 305 4.42 25.97 22.92
N PHE A 306 4.78 25.78 24.18
CA PHE A 306 4.69 26.83 25.17
C PHE A 306 6.02 27.04 25.89
N VAL A 307 6.27 28.27 26.33
CA VAL A 307 7.38 28.66 27.18
C VAL A 307 6.84 29.39 28.40
N LEU A 308 7.59 29.35 29.51
CA LEU A 308 7.28 30.17 30.68
C LEU A 308 7.82 31.56 30.48
N GLU A 309 6.93 32.54 30.51
CA GLU A 309 7.27 33.95 30.58
C GLU A 309 6.90 34.48 31.94
N GLY A 310 7.87 34.50 32.85
CA GLY A 310 7.62 34.80 34.26
C GLY A 310 6.76 33.73 34.92
N ALA A 311 5.54 34.08 35.35
CA ALA A 311 4.56 33.21 35.95
C ALA A 311 3.48 32.73 34.96
N ALA A 312 3.51 33.17 33.72
CA ALA A 312 2.53 32.84 32.69
C ALA A 312 3.10 31.84 31.70
N LEU A 313 2.21 31.05 31.08
CA LEU A 313 2.53 30.22 29.96
C LEU A 313 2.21 31.01 28.67
N ALA A 314 3.16 31.10 27.77
CA ALA A 314 3.00 31.81 26.51
C ALA A 314 3.34 30.90 25.32
N PRO A 315 2.68 31.01 24.15
CA PRO A 315 3.11 30.34 22.95
C PRO A 315 4.55 30.67 22.59
N ARG A 316 5.31 29.71 22.09
CA ARG A 316 6.68 29.99 21.61
C ARG A 316 6.65 31.03 20.51
N ALA A 317 7.53 32.02 20.62
CA ALA A 317 7.69 33.03 19.59
C ALA A 317 8.34 32.45 18.33
N LEU A 318 7.91 32.91 17.17
CA LEU A 318 8.53 32.64 15.89
C LEU A 318 9.51 33.75 15.53
N ASP A 319 10.71 33.38 15.11
CA ASP A 319 11.70 34.30 14.57
C ASP A 319 11.60 34.30 13.04
N ASN A 320 11.02 35.37 12.47
CA ASN A 320 10.75 35.44 11.02
C ASN A 320 10.00 34.24 10.44
N GLY A 321 9.01 33.72 11.15
CA GLY A 321 8.25 32.55 10.74
C GLY A 321 8.96 31.20 10.98
N ARG A 322 10.15 31.23 11.58
CA ARG A 322 10.89 30.01 11.93
C ARG A 322 10.73 29.69 13.41
N LEU A 323 10.55 28.44 13.71
CA LEU A 323 10.51 27.90 15.07
C LEU A 323 11.91 27.42 15.45
N ARG A 324 12.34 27.73 16.68
CA ARG A 324 13.58 27.19 17.28
C ARG A 324 13.25 26.23 18.39
N ILE A 325 13.91 25.09 18.39
CA ILE A 325 13.76 24.03 19.41
C ILE A 325 15.16 23.57 19.84
N ALA A 326 15.42 23.53 21.13
CA ALA A 326 16.68 23.00 21.62
C ALA A 326 16.74 21.48 21.41
N LEU A 327 17.89 20.97 20.98
CA LEU A 327 18.10 19.52 20.81
C LEU A 327 17.82 18.73 22.10
N SER A 328 18.06 19.33 23.26
CA SER A 328 17.77 18.73 24.58
C SER A 328 16.29 18.59 24.87
N GLU A 329 15.41 19.28 24.16
CA GLU A 329 13.95 19.15 24.30
C GLU A 329 13.35 18.04 23.44
N LEU A 330 14.14 17.47 22.52
CA LEU A 330 13.69 16.40 21.64
C LEU A 330 13.59 15.09 22.40
N ARG A 331 12.42 14.48 22.37
CA ARG A 331 12.17 13.16 22.91
C ARG A 331 12.40 12.07 21.86
N ASP A 332 11.69 12.19 20.75
CA ASP A 332 11.74 11.21 19.66
C ASP A 332 12.01 11.93 18.34
N VAL A 333 12.85 11.34 17.54
CA VAL A 333 13.23 11.84 16.22
C VAL A 333 13.09 10.73 15.22
N GLY A 334 12.51 11.04 14.08
CA GLY A 334 12.38 10.06 12.98
C GLY A 334 12.59 10.72 11.62
N VAL A 335 13.01 9.95 10.66
CA VAL A 335 13.00 10.34 9.24
C VAL A 335 11.80 9.67 8.58
N VAL A 336 10.94 10.48 8.01
CA VAL A 336 9.73 10.05 7.29
C VAL A 336 10.03 10.10 5.80
N ARG A 337 9.96 8.96 5.15
CA ARG A 337 10.17 8.79 3.71
C ARG A 337 8.88 8.47 3.01
N PRO A 338 8.53 9.19 1.94
CA PRO A 338 7.42 8.76 1.11
C PRO A 338 7.78 7.42 0.44
N VAL A 339 6.90 6.46 0.59
CA VAL A 339 7.01 5.17 -0.08
C VAL A 339 6.39 5.29 -1.47
N ARG A 340 7.14 4.92 -2.49
CA ARG A 340 6.64 4.80 -3.87
C ARG A 340 6.76 3.36 -4.32
N VAL A 341 5.84 2.96 -5.18
CA VAL A 341 5.91 1.64 -5.82
C VAL A 341 7.18 1.58 -6.69
N ASP A 342 7.97 0.52 -6.48
CA ASP A 342 9.15 0.23 -7.28
C ASP A 342 8.79 -0.77 -8.39
N PRO A 343 8.80 -0.37 -9.67
CA PRO A 343 8.49 -1.27 -10.79
C PRO A 343 9.43 -2.49 -10.87
N GLN A 344 10.64 -2.38 -10.33
CA GLN A 344 11.61 -3.49 -10.27
C GLN A 344 11.35 -4.45 -9.11
N GLY A 345 10.43 -4.10 -8.23
CA GLY A 345 10.00 -4.93 -7.11
C GLY A 345 9.23 -6.18 -7.53
N TYR A 346 8.68 -6.87 -6.56
CA TYR A 346 8.00 -8.15 -6.75
C TYR A 346 6.60 -8.15 -6.14
N ILE A 347 5.76 -9.01 -6.69
CA ILE A 347 4.44 -9.34 -6.15
C ILE A 347 4.31 -10.84 -6.04
N VAL A 348 3.80 -11.31 -4.89
CA VAL A 348 3.41 -12.71 -4.69
C VAL A 348 1.94 -12.85 -5.10
N LEU A 349 1.69 -13.64 -6.13
CA LEU A 349 0.33 -14.04 -6.53
C LEU A 349 -0.06 -15.23 -5.65
N VAL A 350 -0.74 -14.95 -4.56
CA VAL A 350 -1.10 -15.94 -3.54
C VAL A 350 -2.06 -16.96 -4.14
N ASP A 351 -1.89 -18.22 -3.74
CA ASP A 351 -2.69 -19.36 -4.21
C ASP A 351 -2.53 -19.71 -5.71
N GLU A 352 -1.53 -19.14 -6.39
CA GLU A 352 -1.15 -19.57 -7.72
C GLU A 352 -0.19 -20.76 -7.60
N HIS A 353 -0.68 -21.96 -7.90
CA HIS A 353 0.12 -23.19 -7.80
C HIS A 353 0.77 -23.54 -9.16
N PRO A 354 2.01 -24.09 -9.20
CA PRO A 354 2.66 -24.47 -10.45
C PRO A 354 1.82 -25.38 -11.34
N TYR A 355 1.15 -26.36 -10.74
CA TYR A 355 0.32 -27.32 -11.50
C TYR A 355 -0.93 -26.71 -12.14
N ASP A 356 -1.36 -25.51 -11.73
CA ASP A 356 -2.46 -24.80 -12.39
C ASP A 356 -2.08 -24.33 -13.80
N GLN A 357 -0.79 -24.31 -14.11
CA GLN A 357 -0.26 -23.92 -15.43
C GLN A 357 -0.13 -25.09 -16.42
N TRP A 358 -0.70 -26.27 -16.12
CA TRP A 358 -0.73 -27.40 -17.05
C TRP A 358 -1.30 -27.06 -18.45
N PRO A 359 -2.30 -26.11 -18.59
CA PRO A 359 -2.79 -25.73 -19.92
C PRO A 359 -1.71 -25.04 -20.78
N ALA A 360 -0.83 -24.24 -20.14
CA ALA A 360 0.29 -23.59 -20.82
C ALA A 360 1.28 -24.63 -21.36
N LEU A 361 1.62 -25.66 -20.58
CA LEU A 361 2.48 -26.76 -21.03
C LEU A 361 1.84 -27.49 -22.20
N THR A 362 0.56 -27.86 -22.08
CA THR A 362 -0.16 -28.58 -23.13
C THR A 362 -0.20 -27.79 -24.43
N LEU A 363 -0.53 -26.51 -24.36
CA LEU A 363 -0.54 -25.62 -25.52
C LEU A 363 0.85 -25.49 -26.15
N CYS A 364 1.90 -25.34 -25.33
CA CYS A 364 3.28 -25.30 -25.80
C CYS A 364 3.66 -26.57 -26.59
N LEU A 365 3.28 -27.76 -26.09
CA LEU A 365 3.53 -29.02 -26.78
C LEU A 365 2.76 -29.12 -28.12
N VAL A 366 1.51 -28.68 -28.15
CA VAL A 366 0.72 -28.59 -29.39
C VAL A 366 1.37 -27.66 -30.41
N VAL A 367 1.79 -26.47 -29.98
CA VAL A 367 2.46 -25.47 -30.83
C VAL A 367 3.78 -26.04 -31.38
N LEU A 368 4.58 -26.70 -30.53
CA LEU A 368 5.81 -27.38 -30.98
C LEU A 368 5.53 -28.46 -32.01
N GLY A 369 4.47 -29.25 -31.84
CA GLY A 369 4.03 -30.23 -32.82
C GLY A 369 3.65 -29.62 -34.16
N VAL A 370 2.89 -28.51 -34.13
CA VAL A 370 2.51 -27.75 -35.35
C VAL A 370 3.72 -27.16 -36.04
N ILE A 371 4.66 -26.57 -35.30
CA ILE A 371 5.92 -26.05 -35.84
C ILE A 371 6.72 -27.17 -36.50
N GLY A 372 6.92 -28.31 -35.82
CA GLY A 372 7.62 -29.47 -36.34
C GLY A 372 7.01 -29.99 -37.61
N TRP A 373 5.66 -30.06 -37.68
CA TRP A 373 4.93 -30.47 -38.90
C TRP A 373 5.19 -29.51 -40.07
N ASN A 374 5.14 -28.19 -39.80
CA ASN A 374 5.36 -27.21 -40.87
C ASN A 374 6.83 -27.19 -41.33
N ILE A 375 7.82 -27.36 -40.43
CA ILE A 375 9.24 -27.50 -40.80
C ILE A 375 9.46 -28.71 -41.71
N THR A 376 8.90 -29.88 -41.33
CA THR A 376 9.03 -31.11 -42.14
C THR A 376 8.36 -30.95 -43.49
N SER A 377 7.19 -30.29 -43.56
CA SER A 377 6.51 -29.94 -44.82
C SER A 377 7.37 -29.11 -45.74
N LEU A 378 7.99 -28.05 -45.22
CA LEU A 378 8.91 -27.16 -45.96
C LEU A 378 10.15 -27.93 -46.45
N ALA A 379 10.75 -28.76 -45.58
CA ALA A 379 11.92 -29.55 -45.94
C ALA A 379 11.64 -30.53 -47.09
N LEU A 380 10.46 -31.18 -47.07
CA LEU A 380 10.00 -32.10 -48.15
C LEU A 380 9.74 -31.32 -49.45
N LEU A 381 9.19 -30.10 -49.38
CA LEU A 381 9.00 -29.27 -50.56
C LEU A 381 10.33 -28.87 -51.17
N TRP A 382 11.33 -28.54 -50.36
CA TRP A 382 12.66 -28.16 -50.80
C TRP A 382 13.40 -29.31 -51.47
N ARG A 383 13.39 -30.50 -50.87
CA ARG A 383 13.97 -31.72 -51.48
C ARG A 383 13.35 -32.05 -52.85
N ARG A 384 12.03 -31.89 -53.01
CA ARG A 384 11.33 -32.13 -54.30
C ARG A 384 11.65 -31.07 -55.36
N ARG A 385 12.22 -29.93 -55.03
CA ARG A 385 12.67 -28.92 -56.02
C ARG A 385 14.12 -29.12 -56.48
N GLN A 386 14.88 -29.91 -55.73
CA GLN A 386 16.28 -30.22 -56.06
C GLN A 386 16.41 -31.57 -56.81
N ALA A 387 15.41 -32.43 -56.77
CA ALA A 387 15.30 -33.62 -57.55
C ALA A 387 14.49 -33.37 -58.85
#